data_f9d1b4ee521675a06c0ae708cf158775
#
_entry.id   f9d1b4ee521675a06c0ae708cf158775
#
_cell.length_a   1.000
_cell.length_b   1.000
_cell.length_c   1.000
_cell.angle_alpha   90.00
_cell.angle_beta   90.00
_cell.angle_gamma   90.00
#
_symmetry.space_group_name_H-M   'P 1'
#
loop_
_entity.id
_entity.type
_entity.pdbx_description
1 polymer ?
#
loop_
_entity_poly.entity_id
_entity_poly.type
_entity_poly.pdbx_seq_one_letter_code
_entity_poly.pdbx_strand_id
1 'polypeptide(L)'
;EGLTEAGHTTTARDLSILATRLMQEFPGYMHYYSTKQYRYEGTPASNSNNRNLLLYRDPSVDGLKTGHTQAAGYCLVATAKREFPGLGQRRLLSIVLGAASENARANESQKLLNWGYTAFDAVKLFDAGQAVQTPHVWKGAESSVKLGRAEPIVVAVPAGSGGKISTQVLRPDPLVAPLAQGQ
;
A
#
# COMPACT_ATOMS: atom_id res chain seq x y z
N GLU A 1 -4.10 -9.15 -23.10
CA GLU A 1 -3.08 -8.33 -23.78
C GLU A 1 -3.09 -6.85 -23.34
N GLY A 2 -4.08 -6.40 -22.56
CA GLY A 2 -4.23 -5.00 -22.12
C GLY A 2 -4.80 -4.07 -23.17
N LEU A 3 -5.36 -4.60 -24.25
CA LEU A 3 -6.11 -3.88 -25.27
C LEU A 3 -7.62 -4.05 -25.05
N THR A 4 -8.42 -3.28 -25.82
CA THR A 4 -9.88 -3.34 -25.73
C THR A 4 -10.39 -4.69 -26.24
N GLU A 5 -11.11 -5.41 -25.38
CA GLU A 5 -11.74 -6.68 -25.67
C GLU A 5 -13.06 -6.78 -24.92
N ALA A 6 -14.04 -7.47 -25.51
CA ALA A 6 -15.36 -7.65 -24.89
C ALA A 6 -15.23 -8.39 -23.54
N GLY A 7 -15.80 -7.84 -22.47
CA GLY A 7 -15.74 -8.41 -21.13
C GLY A 7 -14.43 -8.15 -20.37
N HIS A 8 -13.42 -7.53 -20.98
CA HIS A 8 -12.17 -7.17 -20.31
C HIS A 8 -12.33 -5.88 -19.50
N THR A 9 -12.88 -6.01 -18.32
CA THR A 9 -13.16 -4.89 -17.41
C THR A 9 -12.50 -5.09 -16.06
N THR A 10 -12.25 -4.00 -15.35
CA THR A 10 -11.72 -4.00 -13.99
C THR A 10 -12.29 -2.83 -13.19
N THR A 11 -12.08 -2.83 -11.88
CA THR A 11 -12.42 -1.72 -10.99
C THR A 11 -11.18 -1.13 -10.34
N ALA A 12 -11.29 0.10 -9.83
CA ALA A 12 -10.21 0.69 -9.03
C ALA A 12 -9.90 -0.15 -7.79
N ARG A 13 -10.91 -0.81 -7.20
CA ARG A 13 -10.75 -1.71 -6.06
C ARG A 13 -9.93 -2.94 -6.42
N ASP A 14 -10.25 -3.62 -7.51
CA ASP A 14 -9.53 -4.83 -7.94
C ASP A 14 -8.07 -4.51 -8.26
N LEU A 15 -7.84 -3.38 -8.95
CA LEU A 15 -6.47 -2.89 -9.20
C LEU A 15 -5.72 -2.53 -7.91
N SER A 16 -6.41 -2.03 -6.88
CA SER A 16 -5.78 -1.76 -5.58
C SER A 16 -5.31 -3.03 -4.90
N ILE A 17 -6.11 -4.09 -4.94
CA ILE A 17 -5.75 -5.39 -4.38
C ILE A 17 -4.57 -5.98 -5.15
N LEU A 18 -4.64 -6.00 -6.48
CA LEU A 18 -3.57 -6.50 -7.33
C LEU A 18 -2.25 -5.75 -7.11
N ALA A 19 -2.29 -4.42 -7.13
CA ALA A 19 -1.10 -3.59 -6.93
C ALA A 19 -0.50 -3.76 -5.53
N THR A 20 -1.33 -3.86 -4.50
CA THR A 20 -0.88 -4.10 -3.12
C THR A 20 -0.17 -5.44 -3.00
N ARG A 21 -0.76 -6.51 -3.52
CA ARG A 21 -0.14 -7.83 -3.53
C ARG A 21 1.16 -7.87 -4.33
N LEU A 22 1.19 -7.22 -5.51
CA LEU A 22 2.42 -7.11 -6.30
C LEU A 22 3.56 -6.48 -5.50
N MET A 23 3.29 -5.40 -4.79
CA MET A 23 4.30 -4.72 -3.97
C MET A 23 4.74 -5.53 -2.75
N GLN A 24 3.83 -6.33 -2.16
CA GLN A 24 4.11 -7.15 -0.99
C GLN A 24 4.82 -8.45 -1.35
N GLU A 25 4.37 -9.12 -2.41
CA GLU A 25 4.89 -10.44 -2.81
C GLU A 25 6.17 -10.32 -3.66
N PHE A 26 6.33 -9.20 -4.40
CA PHE A 26 7.44 -9.00 -5.33
C PHE A 26 8.18 -7.67 -5.12
N PRO A 27 8.59 -7.30 -3.89
CA PRO A 27 9.19 -6.00 -3.61
C PRO A 27 10.50 -5.75 -4.38
N GLY A 28 11.25 -6.81 -4.71
CA GLY A 28 12.49 -6.72 -5.48
C GLY A 28 12.31 -6.22 -6.92
N TYR A 29 11.09 -6.30 -7.47
CA TYR A 29 10.81 -5.84 -8.83
C TYR A 29 10.35 -4.38 -8.91
N MET A 30 10.18 -3.71 -7.78
CA MET A 30 9.67 -2.33 -7.74
C MET A 30 10.57 -1.34 -8.47
N HIS A 31 11.88 -1.59 -8.55
CA HIS A 31 12.84 -0.75 -9.27
C HIS A 31 12.55 -0.65 -10.78
N TYR A 32 11.93 -1.66 -11.40
CA TYR A 32 11.55 -1.59 -12.80
C TYR A 32 10.44 -0.56 -13.04
N TYR A 33 9.52 -0.40 -12.09
CA TYR A 33 8.43 0.56 -12.20
C TYR A 33 8.86 2.01 -11.95
N SER A 34 9.95 2.21 -11.21
CA SER A 34 10.54 3.52 -10.95
C SER A 34 11.57 3.96 -11.99
N THR A 35 11.97 3.07 -12.88
CA THR A 35 12.93 3.38 -13.97
C THR A 35 12.32 4.44 -14.90
N LYS A 36 12.94 5.62 -14.93
CA LYS A 36 12.44 6.77 -15.70
C LYS A 36 12.70 6.64 -17.19
N GLN A 37 13.85 6.08 -17.55
CA GLN A 37 14.27 5.94 -18.94
C GLN A 37 14.94 4.59 -19.15
N TYR A 38 14.55 3.92 -20.21
CA TYR A 38 15.19 2.70 -20.66
C TYR A 38 15.17 2.66 -22.19
N ARG A 39 16.31 2.40 -22.79
CA ARG A 39 16.44 2.25 -24.24
C ARG A 39 16.83 0.82 -24.56
N TYR A 40 16.10 0.26 -25.49
CA TYR A 40 16.28 -1.09 -25.94
C TYR A 40 16.34 -1.10 -27.48
N GLU A 41 17.19 -1.91 -28.05
CA GLU A 41 17.43 -1.94 -29.49
C GLU A 41 16.13 -2.30 -30.25
N GLY A 42 15.86 -1.59 -31.35
CA GLY A 42 14.63 -1.73 -32.11
C GLY A 42 13.43 -0.94 -31.57
N THR A 43 13.54 -0.29 -30.39
CA THR A 43 12.46 0.54 -29.85
C THR A 43 12.60 1.99 -30.33
N PRO A 44 11.51 2.64 -30.84
CA PRO A 44 11.54 4.05 -31.15
C PRO A 44 11.99 4.91 -29.98
N ALA A 45 12.80 5.92 -30.22
CA ALA A 45 13.32 6.81 -29.16
C ALA A 45 12.21 7.45 -28.32
N SER A 46 11.03 7.71 -28.92
CA SER A 46 9.84 8.23 -28.23
C SER A 46 9.29 7.29 -27.14
N ASN A 47 9.63 6.01 -27.19
CA ASN A 47 9.17 5.01 -26.21
C ASN A 47 10.20 4.74 -25.10
N SER A 48 11.33 5.45 -25.08
CA SER A 48 12.38 5.25 -24.07
C SER A 48 12.01 5.84 -22.70
N ASN A 49 11.08 6.77 -22.63
CA ASN A 49 10.67 7.42 -21.39
C ASN A 49 9.48 6.69 -20.74
N ASN A 50 9.52 6.58 -19.41
CA ASN A 50 8.39 6.09 -18.65
C ASN A 50 7.22 7.08 -18.78
N ARG A 51 6.03 6.56 -19.12
CA ARG A 51 4.81 7.38 -19.31
C ARG A 51 4.15 7.81 -18.01
N ASN A 52 4.65 7.38 -16.85
CA ASN A 52 4.20 7.88 -15.56
C ASN A 52 4.87 9.22 -15.26
N LEU A 53 4.18 10.30 -15.55
CA LEU A 53 4.69 11.66 -15.36
C LEU A 53 5.01 11.99 -13.90
N LEU A 54 4.40 11.29 -12.92
CA LEU A 54 4.67 11.54 -11.50
C LEU A 54 6.09 11.17 -11.10
N LEU A 55 6.72 10.20 -11.76
CA LEU A 55 8.13 9.86 -11.52
C LEU A 55 9.09 11.03 -11.74
N TYR A 56 8.69 12.00 -12.57
CA TYR A 56 9.48 13.19 -12.86
C TYR A 56 9.11 14.39 -11.99
N ARG A 57 7.92 14.39 -11.40
CA ARG A 57 7.34 15.52 -10.64
C ARG A 57 7.49 15.37 -9.13
N ASP A 58 7.43 14.14 -8.64
CA ASP A 58 7.41 13.84 -7.20
C ASP A 58 8.45 12.75 -6.90
N PRO A 59 9.55 13.06 -6.22
CA PRO A 59 10.60 12.10 -5.90
C PRO A 59 10.16 10.99 -4.95
N SER A 60 9.02 11.14 -4.26
CA SER A 60 8.45 10.09 -3.43
C SER A 60 7.73 9.00 -4.24
N VAL A 61 7.40 9.27 -5.51
CA VAL A 61 6.72 8.32 -6.40
C VAL A 61 7.72 7.30 -6.96
N ASP A 62 7.41 6.02 -6.81
CA ASP A 62 8.25 4.90 -7.25
C ASP A 62 7.52 3.86 -8.13
N GLY A 63 6.36 4.20 -8.66
CA GLY A 63 5.58 3.35 -9.58
C GLY A 63 4.22 3.91 -9.88
N LEU A 64 3.33 3.15 -10.51
CA LEU A 64 3.42 1.75 -10.85
C LEU A 64 3.18 1.52 -12.36
N LYS A 65 1.93 1.68 -12.82
CA LYS A 65 1.54 1.33 -14.19
C LYS A 65 0.58 2.34 -14.81
N THR A 66 0.88 2.73 -16.03
CA THR A 66 -0.01 3.53 -16.89
C THR A 66 -0.78 2.63 -17.86
N GLY A 67 -1.98 3.06 -18.24
CA GLY A 67 -2.76 2.45 -19.31
C GLY A 67 -3.46 3.51 -20.15
N HIS A 68 -3.75 3.19 -21.41
CA HIS A 68 -4.58 4.00 -22.27
C HIS A 68 -5.16 3.14 -23.39
N THR A 69 -6.48 3.22 -23.55
CA THR A 69 -7.20 2.88 -24.78
C THR A 69 -8.28 3.93 -24.99
N GLN A 70 -8.82 4.01 -26.20
CA GLN A 70 -9.90 4.98 -26.47
C GLN A 70 -11.14 4.74 -25.59
N ALA A 71 -11.45 3.48 -25.30
CA ALA A 71 -12.57 3.10 -24.46
C ALA A 71 -12.31 3.34 -22.96
N ALA A 72 -11.10 3.08 -22.49
CA ALA A 72 -10.75 3.19 -21.06
C ALA A 72 -10.28 4.59 -20.65
N GLY A 73 -9.94 5.48 -21.60
CA GLY A 73 -9.30 6.75 -21.31
C GLY A 73 -7.88 6.57 -20.75
N TYR A 74 -7.34 7.59 -20.14
CA TYR A 74 -6.00 7.56 -19.54
C TYR A 74 -6.09 7.07 -18.09
N CYS A 75 -5.36 5.99 -17.80
CA CYS A 75 -5.37 5.32 -16.49
C CYS A 75 -3.97 5.36 -15.85
N LEU A 76 -3.92 5.46 -14.52
CA LEU A 76 -2.70 5.40 -13.75
C LEU A 76 -2.94 4.73 -12.39
N VAL A 77 -2.18 3.70 -12.13
CA VAL A 77 -1.94 3.19 -10.77
C VAL A 77 -0.61 3.80 -10.33
N ALA A 78 -0.63 4.66 -9.32
CA ALA A 78 0.59 5.31 -8.82
C ALA A 78 0.82 4.96 -7.35
N THR A 79 2.10 4.81 -6.97
CA THR A 79 2.51 4.56 -5.60
C THR A 79 3.63 5.52 -5.20
N ALA A 80 3.59 5.95 -3.94
CA ALA A 80 4.57 6.84 -3.36
C ALA A 80 4.96 6.38 -1.95
N LYS A 81 6.20 6.68 -1.55
CA LYS A 81 6.71 6.48 -0.18
C LYS A 81 7.17 7.80 0.40
N ARG A 82 6.68 8.14 1.58
CA ARG A 82 7.15 9.32 2.33
C ARG A 82 7.54 8.93 3.74
N GLU A 83 8.58 9.58 4.27
CA GLU A 83 8.99 9.41 5.67
C GLU A 83 7.99 10.06 6.62
N PHE A 84 7.69 9.35 7.70
CA PHE A 84 6.85 9.85 8.78
C PHE A 84 7.61 9.78 10.10
N PRO A 85 7.74 10.88 10.82
CA PRO A 85 8.47 10.91 12.10
C PRO A 85 7.94 9.83 13.06
N GLY A 86 8.85 9.00 13.59
CA GLY A 86 8.53 7.94 14.55
C GLY A 86 7.87 6.69 13.99
N LEU A 87 7.58 6.64 12.68
CA LEU A 87 6.89 5.52 12.02
C LEU A 87 7.68 4.92 10.85
N GLY A 88 8.71 5.64 10.36
CA GLY A 88 9.42 5.25 9.15
C GLY A 88 8.63 5.57 7.88
N GLN A 89 8.84 4.75 6.86
CA GLN A 89 8.25 4.98 5.54
C GLN A 89 6.77 4.55 5.50
N ARG A 90 5.92 5.47 5.05
CA ARG A 90 4.53 5.20 4.73
C ARG A 90 4.33 5.18 3.22
N ARG A 91 3.77 4.07 2.71
CA ARG A 91 3.42 3.92 1.30
C ARG A 91 1.94 4.19 1.10
N LEU A 92 1.61 4.96 0.06
CA LEU A 92 0.26 5.11 -0.45
C LEU A 92 0.17 4.65 -1.91
N LEU A 93 -1.03 4.25 -2.27
CA LEU A 93 -1.43 3.84 -3.61
C LEU A 93 -2.60 4.70 -4.06
N SER A 94 -2.55 5.25 -5.27
CA SER A 94 -3.67 5.92 -5.92
C SER A 94 -4.01 5.24 -7.22
N ILE A 95 -5.29 5.19 -7.57
CA ILE A 95 -5.81 4.60 -8.80
C ILE A 95 -6.73 5.59 -9.47
N VAL A 96 -6.38 6.00 -10.67
CA VAL A 96 -7.16 6.89 -11.52
C VAL A 96 -7.45 6.18 -12.82
N LEU A 97 -8.72 6.08 -13.16
CA LEU A 97 -9.22 5.46 -14.39
C LEU A 97 -10.03 6.49 -15.19
N GLY A 98 -9.98 6.40 -16.51
CA GLY A 98 -10.83 7.20 -17.40
C GLY A 98 -10.50 8.70 -17.47
N ALA A 99 -9.29 9.11 -17.15
CA ALA A 99 -8.90 10.52 -17.28
C ALA A 99 -8.83 10.96 -18.75
N ALA A 100 -9.01 12.26 -18.99
CA ALA A 100 -9.06 12.83 -20.33
C ALA A 100 -7.69 12.94 -21.03
N SER A 101 -6.58 12.90 -20.26
CA SER A 101 -5.23 13.05 -20.81
C SER A 101 -4.16 12.45 -19.87
N GLU A 102 -2.93 12.35 -20.37
CA GLU A 102 -1.76 11.95 -19.57
C GLU A 102 -1.53 12.90 -18.39
N ASN A 103 -1.65 14.20 -18.64
CA ASN A 103 -1.53 15.19 -17.58
C ASN A 103 -2.66 15.09 -16.57
N ALA A 104 -3.91 14.89 -17.04
CA ALA A 104 -5.05 14.73 -16.14
C ALA A 104 -4.89 13.53 -15.20
N ARG A 105 -4.53 12.33 -15.71
CA ARG A 105 -4.31 11.15 -14.84
C ARG A 105 -3.19 11.38 -13.83
N ALA A 106 -2.13 12.09 -14.21
CA ALA A 106 -1.03 12.41 -13.30
C ALA A 106 -1.47 13.42 -12.22
N ASN A 107 -2.17 14.48 -12.61
CA ASN A 107 -2.67 15.51 -11.70
C ASN A 107 -3.64 14.92 -10.66
N GLU A 108 -4.61 14.12 -11.11
CA GLU A 108 -5.58 13.50 -10.20
C GLU A 108 -4.93 12.47 -9.27
N SER A 109 -3.97 11.68 -9.78
CA SER A 109 -3.20 10.76 -8.92
C SER A 109 -2.38 11.52 -7.87
N GLN A 110 -1.76 12.64 -8.22
CA GLN A 110 -1.01 13.47 -7.28
C GLN A 110 -1.90 14.09 -6.19
N LYS A 111 -3.09 14.58 -6.59
CA LYS A 111 -4.09 15.08 -5.64
C LYS A 111 -4.49 14.00 -4.63
N LEU A 112 -4.79 12.78 -5.10
CA LEU A 112 -5.15 11.66 -4.25
C LEU A 112 -4.03 11.26 -3.29
N LEU A 113 -2.78 11.17 -3.77
CA LEU A 113 -1.62 10.86 -2.93
C LEU A 113 -1.43 11.95 -1.86
N ASN A 114 -1.45 13.22 -2.25
CA ASN A 114 -1.32 14.33 -1.32
C ASN A 114 -2.46 14.34 -0.29
N TRP A 115 -3.70 14.15 -0.73
CA TRP A 115 -4.84 14.03 0.18
C TRP A 115 -4.64 12.87 1.18
N GLY A 116 -4.25 11.68 0.70
CA GLY A 116 -4.02 10.55 1.58
C GLY A 116 -2.91 10.77 2.62
N TYR A 117 -1.89 11.55 2.29
CA TYR A 117 -0.82 11.91 3.24
C TYR A 117 -1.22 13.01 4.22
N THR A 118 -2.19 13.86 3.89
CA THR A 118 -2.62 14.99 4.74
C THR A 118 -3.92 14.71 5.51
N ALA A 119 -4.83 13.91 4.94
CA ALA A 119 -6.13 13.63 5.54
C ALA A 119 -6.08 12.48 6.56
N PHE A 120 -4.98 11.73 6.62
CA PHE A 120 -4.85 10.59 7.53
C PHE A 120 -3.50 10.63 8.25
N ASP A 121 -3.56 10.43 9.57
CA ASP A 121 -2.40 10.14 10.39
C ASP A 121 -2.13 8.63 10.42
N ALA A 122 -0.86 8.25 10.59
CA ALA A 122 -0.50 6.90 10.95
C ALA A 122 -0.11 6.88 12.43
N VAL A 123 -0.72 6.00 13.20
CA VAL A 123 -0.50 5.89 14.65
C VAL A 123 0.03 4.51 14.97
N LYS A 124 1.22 4.47 15.57
CA LYS A 124 1.78 3.23 16.09
C LYS A 124 1.15 2.95 17.44
N LEU A 125 0.41 1.86 17.53
CA LEU A 125 -0.26 1.43 18.76
C LEU A 125 0.65 0.58 19.63
N PHE A 126 1.44 -0.31 19.01
CA PHE A 126 2.36 -1.22 19.71
C PHE A 126 3.64 -1.39 18.90
N ASP A 127 4.75 -1.50 19.59
CA ASP A 127 6.05 -1.82 18.97
C ASP A 127 6.13 -3.30 18.57
N ALA A 128 7.07 -3.63 17.68
CA ALA A 128 7.38 -5.00 17.30
C ALA A 128 7.71 -5.84 18.52
N GLY A 129 7.08 -7.01 18.65
CA GLY A 129 7.28 -7.91 19.80
C GLY A 129 6.73 -7.42 21.13
N GLN A 130 6.13 -6.24 21.20
CA GLN A 130 5.49 -5.73 22.41
C GLN A 130 4.28 -6.57 22.77
N ALA A 131 4.19 -7.01 24.03
CA ALA A 131 3.00 -7.68 24.54
C ALA A 131 1.84 -6.70 24.67
N VAL A 132 0.75 -6.97 23.96
CA VAL A 132 -0.51 -6.23 24.07
C VAL A 132 -1.26 -6.66 25.33
N GLN A 133 -1.19 -7.94 25.67
CA GLN A 133 -1.78 -8.55 26.85
C GLN A 133 -0.96 -9.78 27.29
N THR A 134 -1.00 -10.12 28.59
CA THR A 134 -0.36 -11.32 29.13
C THR A 134 -1.39 -12.12 29.95
N PRO A 135 -2.32 -12.83 29.29
CA PRO A 135 -3.36 -13.59 29.97
C PRO A 135 -2.80 -14.89 30.60
N HIS A 136 -3.55 -15.38 31.60
CA HIS A 136 -3.33 -16.69 32.19
C HIS A 136 -3.67 -17.82 31.20
N VAL A 137 -2.90 -18.92 31.27
CA VAL A 137 -3.13 -20.13 30.47
C VAL A 137 -3.44 -21.30 31.39
N TRP A 138 -4.55 -21.96 31.15
CA TRP A 138 -4.95 -23.17 31.88
C TRP A 138 -4.27 -24.41 31.29
N LYS A 139 -3.84 -25.33 32.18
CA LYS A 139 -3.23 -26.59 31.80
C LYS A 139 -1.94 -26.45 30.97
N GLY A 140 -1.28 -25.29 30.97
CA GLY A 140 0.00 -25.06 30.33
C GLY A 140 1.17 -25.35 31.26
N ALA A 141 2.34 -25.62 30.69
CA ALA A 141 3.60 -25.66 31.44
C ALA A 141 3.95 -24.29 32.02
N GLU A 142 3.63 -23.24 31.28
CA GLU A 142 3.73 -21.85 31.71
C GLU A 142 2.34 -21.33 32.13
N SER A 143 2.29 -20.52 33.16
CA SER A 143 1.05 -19.98 33.71
C SER A 143 0.45 -18.85 32.92
N SER A 144 1.22 -18.25 32.00
CA SER A 144 0.76 -17.11 31.16
C SER A 144 1.45 -17.11 29.80
N VAL A 145 0.85 -16.42 28.83
CA VAL A 145 1.40 -16.23 27.48
C VAL A 145 1.35 -14.76 27.08
N LYS A 146 2.42 -14.30 26.43
CA LYS A 146 2.45 -12.94 25.84
C LYS A 146 1.75 -12.94 24.51
N LEU A 147 0.67 -12.16 24.38
CA LEU A 147 -0.03 -11.91 23.12
C LEU A 147 0.50 -10.63 22.48
N GLY A 148 1.00 -10.72 21.26
CA GLY A 148 1.56 -9.60 20.51
C GLY A 148 1.83 -10.01 19.07
N ARG A 149 2.38 -9.09 18.28
CA ARG A 149 2.80 -9.35 16.90
C ARG A 149 4.30 -9.17 16.76
N ALA A 150 4.91 -9.94 15.86
CA ALA A 150 6.33 -9.78 15.51
C ALA A 150 6.62 -8.42 14.88
N GLU A 151 5.63 -7.85 14.19
CA GLU A 151 5.70 -6.54 13.54
C GLU A 151 4.95 -5.48 14.36
N PRO A 152 5.33 -4.19 14.25
CA PRO A 152 4.60 -3.12 14.91
C PRO A 152 3.15 -3.05 14.42
N ILE A 153 2.24 -2.69 15.31
CA ILE A 153 0.83 -2.44 14.96
C ILE A 153 0.66 -0.95 14.70
N VAL A 154 0.49 -0.62 13.42
CA VAL A 154 0.25 0.75 12.95
C VAL A 154 -1.11 0.83 12.27
N VAL A 155 -1.89 1.83 12.61
CA VAL A 155 -3.22 2.08 12.01
C VAL A 155 -3.26 3.45 11.36
N ALA A 156 -4.01 3.55 10.27
CA ALA A 156 -4.32 4.83 9.64
C ALA A 156 -5.67 5.34 10.16
N VAL A 157 -5.70 6.58 10.61
CA VAL A 157 -6.90 7.23 11.15
C VAL A 157 -7.05 8.63 10.52
N PRO A 158 -8.24 9.21 10.50
CA PRO A 158 -8.40 10.60 10.08
C PRO A 158 -7.47 11.53 10.86
N ALA A 159 -6.90 12.51 10.19
CA ALA A 159 -5.95 13.45 10.79
C ALA A 159 -6.52 14.08 12.07
N GLY A 160 -5.70 14.13 13.11
CA GLY A 160 -6.10 14.62 14.45
C GLY A 160 -6.96 13.66 15.29
N SER A 161 -7.19 12.42 14.82
CA SER A 161 -8.01 11.43 15.55
C SER A 161 -7.19 10.41 16.36
N GLY A 162 -5.86 10.52 16.36
CA GLY A 162 -4.97 9.56 17.03
C GLY A 162 -5.26 9.36 18.51
N GLY A 163 -5.61 10.41 19.23
CA GLY A 163 -5.95 10.34 20.66
C GLY A 163 -7.32 9.71 21.00
N LYS A 164 -8.11 9.36 19.97
CA LYS A 164 -9.46 8.74 20.14
C LYS A 164 -9.45 7.23 19.92
N ILE A 165 -8.29 6.62 19.70
CA ILE A 165 -8.17 5.19 19.44
C ILE A 165 -8.30 4.43 20.74
N SER A 166 -9.18 3.42 20.77
CA SER A 166 -9.23 2.41 21.81
C SER A 166 -8.87 1.04 21.25
N THR A 167 -8.22 0.22 22.04
CA THR A 167 -7.83 -1.13 21.65
C THR A 167 -8.55 -2.16 22.52
N GLN A 168 -9.03 -3.24 21.91
CA GLN A 168 -9.63 -4.38 22.60
C GLN A 168 -9.01 -5.67 22.07
N VAL A 169 -8.64 -6.57 22.97
CA VAL A 169 -8.17 -7.91 22.62
C VAL A 169 -9.35 -8.86 22.73
N LEU A 170 -9.78 -9.43 21.62
CA LEU A 170 -10.76 -10.50 21.58
C LEU A 170 -10.02 -11.84 21.56
N ARG A 171 -10.26 -12.68 22.55
CA ARG A 171 -9.68 -14.00 22.71
C ARG A 171 -10.65 -14.96 23.40
N PRO A 172 -10.46 -16.28 23.28
CA PRO A 172 -11.11 -17.24 24.17
C PRO A 172 -10.76 -16.96 25.64
N ASP A 173 -11.71 -17.15 26.53
CA ASP A 173 -11.50 -17.06 27.97
C ASP A 173 -12.27 -18.21 28.65
N PRO A 174 -11.57 -19.14 29.31
CA PRO A 174 -10.12 -19.19 29.53
C PRO A 174 -9.31 -19.62 28.31
N LEU A 175 -8.02 -19.20 28.24
CA LEU A 175 -7.06 -19.78 27.33
C LEU A 175 -6.58 -21.12 27.88
N VAL A 176 -6.62 -22.17 27.07
CA VAL A 176 -6.26 -23.54 27.45
C VAL A 176 -5.13 -24.04 26.56
N ALA A 177 -4.09 -24.60 27.17
CA ALA A 177 -2.99 -25.24 26.43
C ALA A 177 -3.47 -26.51 25.68
N PRO A 178 -2.81 -26.90 24.57
CA PRO A 178 -1.62 -26.27 24.00
C PRO A 178 -1.93 -25.01 23.17
N LEU A 179 -1.01 -24.05 23.21
CA LEU A 179 -1.06 -22.84 22.38
C LEU A 179 0.20 -22.79 21.50
N ALA A 180 0.03 -22.47 20.23
CA ALA A 180 1.13 -22.32 19.28
C ALA A 180 1.30 -20.86 18.86
N GLN A 181 2.53 -20.51 18.49
CA GLN A 181 2.81 -19.20 17.91
C GLN A 181 2.02 -19.03 16.59
N GLY A 182 1.34 -17.91 16.44
CA GLY A 182 0.56 -17.59 15.24
C GLY A 182 -0.92 -18.00 15.30
N GLN A 183 -1.37 -18.57 16.42
CA GLN A 183 -2.79 -18.83 16.67
C GLN A 183 -3.57 -17.55 17.01
#